data_634845224765848e349e119585310222
#
_entry.id   634845224765848e349e119585310222
#
_cell.length_a   1.000
_cell.length_b   1.000
_cell.length_c   1.000
_cell.angle_alpha   90.00
_cell.angle_beta   90.00
_cell.angle_gamma   90.00
#
_symmetry.space_group_name_H-M   'P 1'
#
loop_
_entity.id
_entity.type
_entity.pdbx_description
1 polymer ?
#
loop_
_entity_poly.entity_id
_entity_poly.type
_entity_poly.pdbx_seq_one_letter_code
_entity_poly.pdbx_strand_id
1 'polypeptide(L)'
;MKKLCVWAVAALLMAACTPKAEKTTDSGLLQSNFQMEVDGKKTDLYTLRNKNNMEVCVTNFGGRIVSVMVPDKDGQMRDVVLGFDSIQDYVSKPSDFGASIGRYANRINQGRFTLDGTEYQLPQNNYGHCLHGGPQGFQSVSYTHLRAHE
;
A
#
# COMPACT_ATOMS: atom_id res chain seq x y z
N MET A 1 -4.46 38.78 -52.41
CA MET A 1 -3.72 38.74 -51.15
C MET A 1 -4.66 38.37 -49.99
N LYS A 2 -5.27 37.18 -49.96
CA LYS A 2 -6.20 36.74 -48.91
C LYS A 2 -6.13 35.21 -48.59
N LYS A 3 -4.97 34.58 -48.75
CA LYS A 3 -4.82 33.12 -48.49
C LYS A 3 -3.68 32.75 -47.53
N LEU A 4 -3.08 33.70 -46.80
CA LEU A 4 -1.93 33.41 -45.90
C LEU A 4 -2.28 33.35 -44.41
N CYS A 5 -3.50 33.62 -43.99
CA CYS A 5 -3.85 33.68 -42.55
C CYS A 5 -4.53 32.43 -41.97
N VAL A 6 -4.80 31.38 -42.78
CA VAL A 6 -5.54 30.20 -42.29
C VAL A 6 -4.63 29.11 -41.72
N TRP A 7 -3.34 29.12 -42.04
CA TRP A 7 -2.39 28.07 -41.59
C TRP A 7 -1.72 28.35 -40.26
N ALA A 8 -1.82 29.55 -39.69
CA ALA A 8 -1.18 29.92 -38.42
C ALA A 8 -2.00 29.53 -37.20
N VAL A 9 -3.28 29.22 -37.32
CA VAL A 9 -4.18 28.88 -36.18
C VAL A 9 -4.20 27.37 -35.89
N ALA A 10 -3.87 26.54 -36.88
CA ALA A 10 -3.88 25.08 -36.71
C ALA A 10 -2.65 24.53 -35.95
N ALA A 11 -1.58 25.31 -35.79
CA ALA A 11 -0.33 24.88 -35.14
C ALA A 11 -0.32 25.08 -33.61
N LEU A 12 -1.32 25.76 -33.02
CA LEU A 12 -1.33 26.12 -31.59
C LEU A 12 -2.14 25.18 -30.71
N LEU A 13 -2.76 24.12 -31.25
CA LEU A 13 -3.61 23.20 -30.50
C LEU A 13 -2.98 21.84 -30.19
N MET A 14 -1.69 21.64 -30.49
CA MET A 14 -1.00 20.37 -30.23
C MET A 14 -0.08 20.41 -28.99
N ALA A 15 -0.17 21.41 -28.17
CA ALA A 15 0.74 21.58 -27.01
C ALA A 15 0.00 21.48 -25.69
N ALA A 16 -0.63 20.34 -25.35
CA ALA A 16 -1.09 20.12 -23.99
C ALA A 16 -1.51 18.67 -23.69
N CYS A 17 -0.61 17.74 -23.89
CA CYS A 17 -0.64 16.47 -23.15
C CYS A 17 0.79 15.98 -23.02
N THR A 18 1.59 16.67 -22.21
CA THR A 18 2.78 16.01 -21.64
C THR A 18 2.26 14.92 -20.69
N PRO A 19 2.50 13.64 -20.96
CA PRO A 19 2.15 12.60 -20.00
C PRO A 19 2.87 12.95 -18.69
N LYS A 20 2.10 13.05 -17.60
CA LYS A 20 2.66 13.25 -16.26
C LYS A 20 3.67 12.12 -16.03
N ALA A 21 4.94 12.47 -15.85
CA ALA A 21 5.97 11.46 -15.61
C ALA A 21 5.51 10.54 -14.48
N GLU A 22 5.48 9.25 -14.76
CA GLU A 22 5.08 8.25 -13.79
C GLU A 22 6.08 8.23 -12.64
N LYS A 23 5.59 8.28 -11.39
CA LYS A 23 6.46 8.26 -10.22
C LYS A 23 6.91 6.84 -9.94
N THR A 24 8.21 6.63 -10.05
CA THR A 24 8.89 5.36 -9.73
C THR A 24 9.72 5.55 -8.46
N THR A 25 9.68 4.57 -7.57
CA THR A 25 10.48 4.52 -6.35
C THR A 25 11.90 4.01 -6.63
N ASP A 26 12.82 4.10 -5.67
CA ASP A 26 14.17 3.55 -5.81
C ASP A 26 14.16 2.00 -5.88
N SER A 27 13.14 1.35 -5.32
CA SER A 27 12.90 -0.10 -5.46
C SER A 27 12.27 -0.49 -6.80
N GLY A 28 11.92 0.47 -7.66
CA GLY A 28 11.30 0.22 -8.96
C GLY A 28 9.78 0.11 -8.95
N LEU A 29 9.13 0.36 -7.81
CA LEU A 29 7.67 0.34 -7.72
C LEU A 29 7.06 1.54 -8.45
N LEU A 30 5.99 1.29 -9.21
CA LEU A 30 5.19 2.34 -9.84
C LEU A 30 4.07 2.78 -8.90
N GLN A 31 4.01 4.06 -8.56
CA GLN A 31 2.95 4.58 -7.66
C GLN A 31 1.55 4.28 -8.21
N SER A 32 1.36 4.33 -9.53
CA SER A 32 0.08 4.03 -10.19
C SER A 32 -0.46 2.64 -9.89
N ASN A 33 0.40 1.63 -9.70
CA ASN A 33 0.01 0.26 -9.37
C ASN A 33 -0.61 0.14 -7.95
N PHE A 34 -0.45 1.17 -7.13
CA PHE A 34 -1.00 1.24 -5.77
C PHE A 34 -2.22 2.15 -5.67
N GLN A 35 -2.61 2.79 -6.77
CA GLN A 35 -3.74 3.71 -6.85
C GLN A 35 -4.96 3.00 -7.41
N MET A 36 -5.79 2.45 -6.54
CA MET A 36 -7.08 1.87 -6.88
C MET A 36 -8.11 2.12 -5.77
N GLU A 37 -9.32 1.65 -5.95
CA GLU A 37 -10.35 1.67 -4.93
C GLU A 37 -10.61 0.25 -4.43
N VAL A 38 -10.52 0.06 -3.11
CA VAL A 38 -10.82 -1.20 -2.42
C VAL A 38 -11.85 -0.89 -1.34
N ASP A 39 -13.01 -1.56 -1.39
CA ASP A 39 -14.14 -1.37 -0.46
C ASP A 39 -14.55 0.11 -0.32
N GLY A 40 -14.62 0.83 -1.45
CA GLY A 40 -15.01 2.25 -1.49
C GLY A 40 -13.94 3.21 -0.96
N LYS A 41 -12.72 2.76 -0.70
CA LYS A 41 -11.60 3.58 -0.20
C LYS A 41 -10.45 3.59 -1.18
N LYS A 42 -9.91 4.77 -1.45
CA LYS A 42 -8.74 4.94 -2.31
C LYS A 42 -7.47 4.46 -1.61
N THR A 43 -6.67 3.69 -2.34
CA THR A 43 -5.35 3.27 -1.93
C THR A 43 -4.28 4.10 -2.61
N ASP A 44 -3.07 4.15 -2.04
CA ASP A 44 -1.91 4.84 -2.61
C ASP A 44 -0.61 4.24 -2.05
N LEU A 45 0.53 4.63 -2.65
CA LEU A 45 1.88 4.35 -2.18
C LEU A 45 2.53 5.64 -1.68
N TYR A 46 3.00 5.60 -0.45
CA TYR A 46 3.69 6.70 0.22
C TYR A 46 5.16 6.37 0.35
N THR A 47 6.02 7.25 -0.17
CA THR A 47 7.47 7.11 -0.13
C THR A 47 8.05 8.02 0.94
N LEU A 48 8.75 7.45 1.89
CA LEU A 48 9.50 8.13 2.94
C LEU A 48 10.99 8.00 2.63
N ARG A 49 11.73 9.10 2.69
CA ARG A 49 13.16 9.10 2.41
C ARG A 49 13.92 9.91 3.45
N ASN A 50 15.00 9.38 3.95
CA ASN A 50 15.87 10.08 4.87
C ASN A 50 17.06 10.73 4.14
N LYS A 51 17.86 11.53 4.86
CA LYS A 51 19.05 12.23 4.33
C LYS A 51 20.17 11.29 3.85
N ASN A 52 20.14 10.02 4.24
CA ASN A 52 21.12 9.02 3.87
C ASN A 52 20.63 8.12 2.73
N ASN A 53 19.60 8.56 1.98
CA ASN A 53 18.98 7.85 0.86
C ASN A 53 18.33 6.49 1.21
N MET A 54 18.10 6.19 2.49
CA MET A 54 17.22 5.09 2.85
C MET A 54 15.80 5.45 2.43
N GLU A 55 15.15 4.57 1.69
CA GLU A 55 13.78 4.73 1.25
C GLU A 55 12.88 3.66 1.87
N VAL A 56 11.69 4.06 2.32
CA VAL A 56 10.64 3.16 2.80
C VAL A 56 9.35 3.47 2.04
N CYS A 57 8.77 2.47 1.41
CA CYS A 57 7.48 2.58 0.75
C CYS A 57 6.40 1.91 1.59
N VAL A 58 5.30 2.64 1.82
CA VAL A 58 4.17 2.19 2.63
C VAL A 58 2.88 2.38 1.84
N THR A 59 2.00 1.40 1.84
CA THR A 59 0.63 1.58 1.34
C THR A 59 -0.37 1.67 2.48
N ASN A 60 -1.43 2.46 2.28
CA ASN A 60 -2.54 2.53 3.23
C ASN A 60 -3.46 1.29 3.17
N PHE A 61 -3.28 0.38 2.20
CA PHE A 61 -3.95 -0.91 2.23
C PHE A 61 -3.27 -1.85 3.23
N GLY A 62 -3.93 -2.13 4.34
CA GLY A 62 -3.38 -2.93 5.43
C GLY A 62 -2.26 -2.25 6.22
N GLY A 63 -1.99 -0.95 5.99
CA GLY A 63 -0.88 -0.23 6.63
C GLY A 63 0.45 -0.94 6.42
N ARG A 64 0.73 -1.39 5.17
CA ARG A 64 1.84 -2.29 4.84
C ARG A 64 3.11 -1.54 4.51
N ILE A 65 4.21 -2.03 5.02
CA ILE A 65 5.54 -1.74 4.47
C ILE A 65 5.70 -2.59 3.21
N VAL A 66 5.87 -1.94 2.07
CA VAL A 66 5.97 -2.59 0.76
C VAL A 66 7.42 -2.81 0.37
N SER A 67 8.30 -1.85 0.67
CA SER A 67 9.71 -1.84 0.31
C SER A 67 10.52 -1.09 1.36
N VAL A 68 11.74 -1.55 1.63
CA VAL A 68 12.74 -0.85 2.46
C VAL A 68 14.08 -0.95 1.76
N MET A 69 14.52 0.15 1.15
CA MET A 69 15.82 0.23 0.50
C MET A 69 16.90 0.65 1.50
N VAL A 70 17.88 -0.21 1.70
CA VAL A 70 19.03 0.01 2.59
C VAL A 70 20.33 -0.33 1.87
N PRO A 71 21.46 0.31 2.22
CA PRO A 71 22.76 -0.05 1.66
C PRO A 71 23.22 -1.42 2.22
N ASP A 72 23.73 -2.27 1.34
CA ASP A 72 24.45 -3.47 1.73
C ASP A 72 25.88 -3.14 2.18
N LYS A 73 26.69 -4.17 2.49
CA LYS A 73 28.09 -4.02 2.93
C LYS A 73 29.00 -3.30 1.91
N ASP A 74 28.60 -3.29 0.64
CA ASP A 74 29.33 -2.69 -0.48
C ASP A 74 28.74 -1.31 -0.86
N GLY A 75 27.77 -0.82 -0.08
CA GLY A 75 27.07 0.45 -0.30
C GLY A 75 25.99 0.39 -1.40
N GLN A 76 25.67 -0.80 -1.93
CA GLN A 76 24.61 -0.95 -2.93
C GLN A 76 23.25 -1.01 -2.26
N MET A 77 22.30 -0.19 -2.76
CA MET A 77 20.93 -0.18 -2.23
C MET A 77 20.23 -1.49 -2.57
N ARG A 78 19.63 -2.12 -1.55
CA ARG A 78 18.88 -3.38 -1.65
C ARG A 78 17.54 -3.25 -0.96
N ASP A 79 16.51 -3.79 -1.60
CA ASP A 79 15.22 -3.99 -0.91
C ASP A 79 15.31 -5.22 0.01
N VAL A 80 14.93 -5.05 1.27
CA VAL A 80 14.99 -6.10 2.29
C VAL A 80 13.61 -6.55 2.75
N VAL A 81 12.55 -6.16 2.05
CA VAL A 81 11.16 -6.51 2.36
C VAL A 81 10.58 -7.41 1.28
N LEU A 82 9.88 -8.46 1.69
CA LEU A 82 9.04 -9.25 0.79
C LEU A 82 7.69 -8.57 0.63
N GLY A 83 7.26 -8.36 -0.62
CA GLY A 83 6.00 -7.71 -0.95
C GLY A 83 5.55 -7.99 -2.37
N PHE A 84 4.50 -7.32 -2.79
CA PHE A 84 3.98 -7.31 -4.15
C PHE A 84 4.08 -5.91 -4.75
N ASP A 85 4.10 -5.85 -6.07
CA ASP A 85 4.30 -4.60 -6.82
C ASP A 85 2.99 -3.86 -7.13
N SER A 86 1.86 -4.35 -6.60
CA SER A 86 0.54 -3.74 -6.81
C SER A 86 -0.46 -4.06 -5.70
N ILE A 87 -1.47 -3.19 -5.52
CA ILE A 87 -2.61 -3.47 -4.63
C ILE A 87 -3.41 -4.67 -5.13
N GLN A 88 -3.57 -4.81 -6.45
CA GLN A 88 -4.28 -5.94 -7.03
C GLN A 88 -3.70 -7.28 -6.58
N ASP A 89 -2.38 -7.39 -6.48
CA ASP A 89 -1.73 -8.60 -5.99
C ASP A 89 -1.99 -8.84 -4.50
N TYR A 90 -1.95 -7.81 -3.67
CA TYR A 90 -2.28 -7.91 -2.25
C TYR A 90 -3.74 -8.31 -2.00
N VAL A 91 -4.68 -7.90 -2.86
CA VAL A 91 -6.09 -8.28 -2.78
C VAL A 91 -6.32 -9.71 -3.25
N SER A 92 -5.67 -10.11 -4.37
CA SER A 92 -5.89 -11.42 -5.00
C SER A 92 -5.06 -12.55 -4.40
N LYS A 93 -3.93 -12.22 -3.74
CA LYS A 93 -3.01 -13.18 -3.12
C LYS A 93 -2.92 -12.88 -1.62
N PRO A 94 -3.83 -13.42 -0.78
CA PRO A 94 -3.84 -13.15 0.65
C PRO A 94 -2.47 -13.42 1.29
N SER A 95 -1.91 -12.40 1.94
CA SER A 95 -0.63 -12.48 2.64
C SER A 95 -0.57 -11.47 3.76
N ASP A 96 0.29 -11.73 4.74
CA ASP A 96 0.56 -10.81 5.83
C ASP A 96 1.87 -10.02 5.62
N PHE A 97 2.46 -10.07 4.42
CA PHE A 97 3.70 -9.38 4.09
C PHE A 97 3.61 -7.88 4.41
N GLY A 98 4.51 -7.42 5.28
CA GLY A 98 4.63 -6.04 5.70
C GLY A 98 3.41 -5.44 6.42
N ALA A 99 2.35 -6.21 6.66
CA ALA A 99 1.06 -5.72 7.12
C ALA A 99 1.04 -5.30 8.58
N SER A 100 0.21 -4.29 8.89
CA SER A 100 -0.19 -4.00 10.27
C SER A 100 -1.16 -5.06 10.75
N ILE A 101 -0.82 -5.76 11.83
CA ILE A 101 -1.62 -6.86 12.38
C ILE A 101 -2.38 -6.39 13.61
N GLY A 102 -3.68 -6.64 13.64
CA GLY A 102 -4.55 -6.25 14.76
C GLY A 102 -6.01 -6.69 14.60
N ARG A 103 -6.81 -6.44 15.68
CA ARG A 103 -6.35 -5.86 16.98
C ARG A 103 -5.40 -6.77 17.75
N TYR A 104 -5.64 -8.07 17.76
CA TYR A 104 -4.80 -9.05 18.45
C TYR A 104 -3.98 -9.83 17.42
N ALA A 105 -2.66 -9.77 17.56
CA ALA A 105 -1.74 -10.49 16.68
C ALA A 105 -1.67 -11.98 17.11
N ASN A 106 -1.31 -12.84 16.14
CA ASN A 106 -1.25 -14.29 16.32
C ASN A 106 -2.64 -14.87 16.68
N ARG A 107 -2.72 -15.94 17.44
CA ARG A 107 -3.95 -16.74 17.62
C ARG A 107 -4.63 -16.51 18.95
N ILE A 108 -5.95 -16.38 18.91
CA ILE A 108 -6.84 -16.57 20.05
C ILE A 108 -7.40 -17.98 19.95
N ASN A 109 -7.17 -18.79 21.00
CA ASN A 109 -7.58 -20.18 21.05
C ASN A 109 -9.09 -20.33 20.83
N GLN A 110 -9.49 -21.12 19.84
CA GLN A 110 -10.88 -21.34 19.41
C GLN A 110 -11.65 -20.02 19.12
N GLY A 111 -10.93 -18.89 18.98
CA GLY A 111 -11.53 -17.56 18.83
C GLY A 111 -12.28 -17.08 20.07
N ARG A 112 -12.04 -17.64 21.25
CA ARG A 112 -12.77 -17.30 22.47
C ARG A 112 -11.90 -16.60 23.50
N PHE A 113 -12.46 -15.58 24.13
CA PHE A 113 -11.88 -14.91 25.29
C PHE A 113 -12.98 -14.32 26.18
N THR A 114 -12.67 -14.07 27.44
CA THR A 114 -13.57 -13.40 28.39
C THR A 114 -12.98 -12.06 28.77
N LEU A 115 -13.80 -11.02 28.72
CA LEU A 115 -13.44 -9.68 29.18
C LEU A 115 -14.58 -9.13 30.05
N ASP A 116 -14.25 -8.68 31.25
CA ASP A 116 -15.19 -8.15 32.23
C ASP A 116 -16.40 -9.10 32.50
N GLY A 117 -16.12 -10.42 32.56
CA GLY A 117 -17.12 -11.46 32.79
C GLY A 117 -17.99 -11.79 31.56
N THR A 118 -17.80 -11.12 30.44
CA THR A 118 -18.50 -11.40 29.16
C THR A 118 -17.64 -12.26 28.25
N GLU A 119 -18.20 -13.37 27.76
CA GLU A 119 -17.53 -14.21 26.75
C GLU A 119 -17.74 -13.63 25.35
N TYR A 120 -16.66 -13.59 24.58
CA TYR A 120 -16.64 -13.17 23.18
C TYR A 120 -16.21 -14.32 22.28
N GLN A 121 -16.95 -14.51 21.18
CA GLN A 121 -16.62 -15.45 20.12
C GLN A 121 -16.22 -14.69 18.86
N LEU A 122 -14.98 -14.90 18.42
CA LEU A 122 -14.42 -14.36 17.19
C LEU A 122 -14.50 -15.37 16.04
N PRO A 123 -14.43 -14.93 14.79
CA PRO A 123 -14.31 -15.81 13.64
C PRO A 123 -13.10 -16.74 13.74
N GLN A 124 -13.29 -18.01 13.34
CA GLN A 124 -12.24 -19.01 13.29
C GLN A 124 -11.70 -19.13 11.86
N ASN A 125 -10.72 -18.32 11.51
CA ASN A 125 -10.15 -18.22 10.17
C ASN A 125 -8.89 -19.06 9.94
N ASN A 126 -8.39 -19.75 10.97
CA ASN A 126 -7.16 -20.52 10.85
C ASN A 126 -7.16 -21.73 11.82
N TYR A 127 -7.33 -22.95 11.28
CA TYR A 127 -7.32 -24.22 12.02
C TYR A 127 -8.18 -24.20 13.29
N GLY A 128 -9.38 -23.63 13.23
CA GLY A 128 -10.29 -23.51 14.38
C GLY A 128 -9.92 -22.44 15.41
N HIS A 129 -8.99 -21.55 15.09
CA HIS A 129 -8.58 -20.42 15.92
C HIS A 129 -8.82 -19.09 15.19
N CYS A 130 -8.90 -17.99 15.94
CA CYS A 130 -8.86 -16.65 15.33
C CYS A 130 -7.41 -16.23 15.17
N LEU A 131 -6.97 -16.01 13.92
CA LEU A 131 -5.63 -15.55 13.58
C LEU A 131 -5.67 -14.09 13.12
N HIS A 132 -4.78 -13.26 13.67
CA HIS A 132 -4.48 -11.90 13.20
C HIS A 132 -5.71 -10.98 13.09
N GLY A 133 -6.66 -11.09 14.01
CA GLY A 133 -7.88 -10.29 14.04
C GLY A 133 -9.02 -10.84 13.18
N GLY A 134 -8.84 -12.04 12.60
CA GLY A 134 -9.85 -12.69 11.77
C GLY A 134 -9.79 -12.29 10.29
N PRO A 135 -10.80 -12.67 9.48
CA PRO A 135 -10.79 -12.46 8.03
C PRO A 135 -10.83 -10.97 7.62
N GLN A 136 -11.27 -10.10 8.53
CA GLN A 136 -11.30 -8.64 8.35
C GLN A 136 -10.39 -7.94 9.38
N GLY A 137 -9.21 -8.50 9.61
CA GLY A 137 -8.18 -7.86 10.42
C GLY A 137 -7.59 -6.62 9.76
N PHE A 138 -6.69 -5.92 10.46
CA PHE A 138 -6.10 -4.66 9.98
C PHE A 138 -5.35 -4.81 8.66
N GLN A 139 -4.83 -6.00 8.36
CA GLN A 139 -4.12 -6.31 7.11
C GLN A 139 -4.99 -6.27 5.85
N SER A 140 -6.32 -6.34 5.99
CA SER A 140 -7.27 -6.42 4.88
C SER A 140 -8.13 -5.18 4.69
N VAL A 141 -7.81 -4.07 5.36
CA VAL A 141 -8.57 -2.82 5.28
C VAL A 141 -7.73 -1.67 4.71
N SER A 142 -8.38 -0.71 4.05
CA SER A 142 -7.75 0.53 3.62
C SER A 142 -7.92 1.62 4.66
N TYR A 143 -6.81 2.17 5.14
CA TYR A 143 -6.81 3.25 6.12
C TYR A 143 -6.95 4.61 5.43
N THR A 144 -7.87 5.44 5.92
CA THR A 144 -7.98 6.85 5.49
C THR A 144 -7.14 7.78 6.34
N HIS A 145 -6.77 7.35 7.55
CA HIS A 145 -5.91 8.07 8.49
C HIS A 145 -5.00 7.08 9.22
N LEU A 146 -3.72 7.33 9.18
CA LEU A 146 -2.74 6.73 10.08
C LEU A 146 -2.43 7.77 11.16
N ARG A 147 -3.19 7.77 12.25
CA ARG A 147 -2.81 8.52 13.46
C ARG A 147 -2.12 7.55 14.41
N ALA A 148 -0.94 7.90 14.87
CA ALA A 148 -0.38 7.33 16.08
C ALA A 148 -1.35 7.69 17.23
N HIS A 149 -1.86 6.70 17.94
CA HIS A 149 -2.50 6.94 19.21
C HIS A 149 -1.39 7.21 20.23
N GLU A 150 -1.33 8.42 20.72
CA GLU A 150 -0.58 8.76 21.91
C GLU A 150 -1.16 8.02 23.12
#